data_011babef019e72b9826d4d4424c1c29e
#
_entry.id   011babef019e72b9826d4d4424c1c29e
#
_cell.length_a   1.000
_cell.length_b   1.000
_cell.length_c   1.000
_cell.angle_alpha   90.00
_cell.angle_beta   90.00
_cell.angle_gamma   90.00
#
_symmetry.space_group_name_H-M   'P 1'
#
loop_
_entity.id
_entity.type
_entity.pdbx_description
1 polymer ?
#
loop_
_entity_poly.entity_id
_entity_poly.type
_entity_poly.pdbx_seq_one_letter_code
_entity_poly.pdbx_strand_id
1 'polypeptide(L)'
;MTEINRRRLLAAGAGAALGAGLTTACGANTGRGGGSSGPEIKQWYHQYGEPGAERAVKRYAAAYRKADVSVQWRPGDYDRQTAAALLTDSGPDVFEVNGPLLEQIQGGQVVDLTDVVEPVKDDFHQAALAPKIWQDKVWGIPQVVDMQLLYYRKSLLREAGVRPPRTLDELVDGAKKLSNKKAKGLFLGNDGGVGVLGGTPLFAAGLSLVDADGKAGFDDPAAARTLGKIRQLYADKSLLLGAPTDWSDPAAFIQGLTAMQWSGLWALPQIKKALGDDFGVLPFPADGSGGKPSVPVGAYGSAVSARSRRKAEAKAFAKWLWVDRTDFQQDFALSYGFHIPARISLAKKAEQLREGPAADAVRLATDHGYAEPLLWTTADRTAYQDALSRIIKDGANPESELRTVVRKVNAELQRVRKK
;
A
#
# COMPACT_ATOMS: atom_id res chain seq x y z
N MET A 1 28.44 9.71 44.57
CA MET A 1 29.54 8.81 44.83
C MET A 1 28.96 7.59 45.50
N THR A 2 28.63 6.56 44.79
CA THR A 2 28.65 5.14 45.17
C THR A 2 27.99 4.34 44.07
N GLU A 3 28.80 3.64 43.34
CA GLU A 3 28.44 2.71 42.26
C GLU A 3 27.60 1.56 42.83
N ILE A 4 26.41 1.32 42.28
CA ILE A 4 25.62 0.13 42.60
C ILE A 4 25.87 -0.93 41.52
N ASN A 5 26.56 -1.94 41.99
CA ASN A 5 27.06 -3.09 41.25
C ASN A 5 25.92 -4.08 40.91
N ARG A 6 25.64 -4.28 39.63
CA ARG A 6 24.52 -5.10 39.08
C ARG A 6 24.68 -6.63 39.18
N ARG A 7 25.59 -7.13 40.04
CA ARG A 7 25.93 -8.57 40.11
C ARG A 7 25.46 -9.32 41.37
N ARG A 8 24.53 -8.80 42.19
CA ARG A 8 24.11 -9.46 43.44
C ARG A 8 22.57 -9.64 43.58
N LEU A 9 21.90 -10.14 42.55
CA LEU A 9 20.47 -10.47 42.65
C LEU A 9 20.10 -11.82 42.00
N LEU A 10 21.00 -12.77 42.13
CA LEU A 10 20.74 -14.17 41.72
C LEU A 10 21.36 -15.13 42.76
N ALA A 11 20.80 -15.17 43.97
CA ALA A 11 20.97 -16.28 44.91
C ALA A 11 20.13 -16.07 46.15
N ALA A 12 18.91 -16.60 46.19
CA ALA A 12 18.25 -17.13 47.39
C ALA A 12 16.82 -17.60 47.07
N GLY A 13 16.57 -18.89 47.26
CA GLY A 13 15.19 -19.39 47.28
C GLY A 13 14.96 -20.78 46.72
N ALA A 14 15.80 -21.76 47.07
CA ALA A 14 15.40 -23.16 46.98
C ALA A 14 14.93 -23.64 48.34
N GLY A 15 13.77 -24.28 48.41
CA GLY A 15 13.34 -25.01 49.59
C GLY A 15 11.85 -25.30 49.70
N ALA A 16 11.49 -26.57 49.39
CA ALA A 16 10.48 -27.42 50.04
C ALA A 16 9.00 -26.96 50.01
N ALA A 17 7.99 -27.76 49.80
CA ALA A 17 7.76 -29.21 49.88
C ALA A 17 6.35 -29.54 49.42
N LEU A 18 6.18 -30.68 48.84
CA LEU A 18 5.05 -31.65 48.84
C LEU A 18 3.70 -31.24 49.49
N GLY A 19 2.63 -31.24 48.65
CA GLY A 19 1.26 -31.25 49.13
C GLY A 19 0.33 -31.61 47.97
N ALA A 20 -0.12 -32.86 47.94
CA ALA A 20 -1.08 -33.40 46.97
C ALA A 20 -2.43 -32.72 47.09
N GLY A 21 -3.02 -32.34 45.97
CA GLY A 21 -4.39 -31.84 45.89
C GLY A 21 -4.86 -31.85 44.44
N LEU A 22 -5.40 -32.98 44.03
CA LEU A 22 -6.19 -33.13 42.79
C LEU A 22 -7.47 -32.27 42.92
N THR A 23 -7.55 -31.15 42.23
CA THR A 23 -8.82 -30.58 41.84
C THR A 23 -8.70 -30.14 40.37
N THR A 24 -9.30 -30.95 39.52
CA THR A 24 -9.69 -30.63 38.15
C THR A 24 -10.58 -29.40 38.14
N ALA A 25 -10.03 -28.24 37.81
CA ALA A 25 -10.85 -27.10 37.42
C ALA A 25 -10.71 -26.94 35.90
N CYS A 26 -11.53 -27.66 35.17
CA CYS A 26 -11.89 -27.32 33.81
C CYS A 26 -12.61 -25.97 33.82
N GLY A 27 -11.85 -24.92 33.66
CA GLY A 27 -12.40 -23.62 33.30
C GLY A 27 -12.85 -23.67 31.84
N ALA A 28 -14.02 -24.24 31.59
CA ALA A 28 -14.69 -24.14 30.31
C ALA A 28 -15.11 -22.68 30.11
N ASN A 29 -14.33 -21.94 29.35
CA ASN A 29 -14.76 -20.65 28.84
C ASN A 29 -15.76 -20.91 27.70
N THR A 30 -17.00 -21.22 28.08
CA THR A 30 -18.13 -21.40 27.16
C THR A 30 -18.66 -20.05 26.73
N GLY A 31 -17.86 -19.29 26.00
CA GLY A 31 -18.35 -18.26 25.11
C GLY A 31 -18.93 -18.93 23.88
N ARG A 32 -20.14 -19.43 23.98
CA ARG A 32 -20.92 -20.01 22.87
C ARG A 32 -21.36 -18.89 21.93
N GLY A 33 -20.47 -18.42 21.07
CA GLY A 33 -20.83 -17.90 19.76
C GLY A 33 -21.07 -19.12 18.86
N GLY A 34 -22.21 -19.20 18.20
CA GLY A 34 -22.60 -20.34 17.37
C GLY A 34 -21.52 -20.70 16.34
N GLY A 35 -20.70 -21.69 16.66
CA GLY A 35 -19.70 -22.22 15.74
C GLY A 35 -20.40 -22.91 14.58
N SER A 36 -20.06 -22.55 13.36
CA SER A 36 -20.39 -23.35 12.19
C SER A 36 -19.68 -24.69 12.35
N SER A 37 -20.37 -25.80 12.12
CA SER A 37 -19.77 -27.15 12.10
C SER A 37 -18.92 -27.40 10.84
N GLY A 38 -18.44 -26.33 10.22
CA GLY A 38 -17.69 -26.34 8.97
C GLY A 38 -16.17 -26.32 9.16
N PRO A 39 -15.43 -26.45 8.06
CA PRO A 39 -13.96 -26.34 8.08
C PRO A 39 -13.48 -24.98 8.56
N GLU A 40 -12.36 -24.95 9.29
CA GLU A 40 -11.70 -23.70 9.66
C GLU A 40 -10.89 -23.16 8.49
N ILE A 41 -11.04 -21.86 8.17
CA ILE A 41 -10.28 -21.10 7.17
C ILE A 41 -9.52 -19.97 7.87
N LYS A 42 -8.22 -19.85 7.63
CA LYS A 42 -7.39 -18.75 8.13
C LYS A 42 -7.30 -17.64 7.09
N GLN A 43 -7.81 -16.47 7.43
CA GLN A 43 -7.71 -15.27 6.59
C GLN A 43 -6.76 -14.26 7.19
N TRP A 44 -5.79 -13.78 6.41
CA TRP A 44 -4.82 -12.76 6.83
C TRP A 44 -5.09 -11.43 6.17
N TYR A 45 -5.04 -10.37 6.99
CA TYR A 45 -5.06 -8.97 6.58
C TYR A 45 -3.83 -8.24 7.11
N HIS A 46 -3.32 -7.28 6.36
CA HIS A 46 -2.40 -6.30 6.92
C HIS A 46 -3.15 -5.39 7.92
N GLN A 47 -2.40 -4.68 8.73
CA GLN A 47 -2.99 -3.72 9.65
C GLN A 47 -3.35 -2.44 8.89
N TYR A 48 -4.63 -2.25 8.66
CA TYR A 48 -5.17 -0.98 8.17
C TYR A 48 -5.09 0.10 9.26
N GLY A 49 -4.82 1.35 8.86
CA GLY A 49 -4.86 2.51 9.76
C GLY A 49 -6.28 3.03 10.03
N GLU A 50 -7.27 2.59 9.28
CA GLU A 50 -8.63 3.10 9.28
C GLU A 50 -9.45 2.52 10.42
N PRO A 51 -10.06 3.41 11.26
CA PRO A 51 -10.84 2.97 12.40
C PRO A 51 -12.03 2.09 12.00
N GLY A 52 -12.09 0.88 12.51
CA GLY A 52 -13.23 -0.04 12.31
C GLY A 52 -13.04 -1.07 11.21
N ALA A 53 -12.01 -0.95 10.34
CA ALA A 53 -11.74 -1.92 9.27
C ALA A 53 -11.58 -3.35 9.82
N GLU A 54 -10.83 -3.55 10.89
CA GLU A 54 -10.67 -4.85 11.53
C GLU A 54 -12.01 -5.46 11.99
N ARG A 55 -12.88 -4.64 12.62
CA ARG A 55 -14.21 -5.11 13.04
C ARG A 55 -15.09 -5.46 11.86
N ALA A 56 -14.98 -4.73 10.76
CA ALA A 56 -15.73 -5.00 9.54
C ALA A 56 -15.36 -6.35 8.94
N VAL A 57 -14.08 -6.63 8.70
CA VAL A 57 -13.64 -7.90 8.10
C VAL A 57 -13.95 -9.09 9.00
N LYS A 58 -13.87 -8.94 10.33
CA LYS A 58 -14.32 -9.98 11.28
C LYS A 58 -15.83 -10.20 11.21
N ARG A 59 -16.62 -9.15 11.03
CA ARG A 59 -18.08 -9.26 10.82
C ARG A 59 -18.41 -9.96 9.51
N TYR A 60 -17.70 -9.64 8.42
CA TYR A 60 -17.90 -10.34 7.14
C TYR A 60 -17.54 -11.81 7.25
N ALA A 61 -16.41 -12.13 7.85
CA ALA A 61 -16.01 -13.52 8.10
C ALA A 61 -17.07 -14.30 8.90
N ALA A 62 -17.57 -13.73 9.99
CA ALA A 62 -18.61 -14.33 10.82
C ALA A 62 -19.96 -14.53 10.10
N ALA A 63 -20.22 -13.77 9.03
CA ALA A 63 -21.43 -13.94 8.22
C ALA A 63 -21.35 -15.14 7.25
N TYR A 64 -20.16 -15.71 7.01
CA TYR A 64 -19.98 -16.89 6.18
C TYR A 64 -20.38 -18.15 6.92
N ARG A 65 -21.42 -18.85 6.44
CA ARG A 65 -22.03 -19.99 7.15
C ARG A 65 -21.49 -21.36 6.74
N LYS A 66 -20.63 -21.43 5.70
CA LYS A 66 -20.11 -22.70 5.17
C LYS A 66 -18.78 -23.13 5.78
N ALA A 67 -18.13 -22.22 6.52
CA ALA A 67 -16.88 -22.48 7.22
C ALA A 67 -16.75 -21.55 8.44
N ASP A 68 -15.91 -21.93 9.39
CA ASP A 68 -15.43 -21.04 10.44
C ASP A 68 -14.21 -20.26 9.93
N VAL A 69 -14.29 -18.94 9.87
CA VAL A 69 -13.24 -18.09 9.31
C VAL A 69 -12.54 -17.31 10.40
N SER A 70 -11.29 -17.68 10.65
CA SER A 70 -10.41 -17.02 11.61
C SER A 70 -9.65 -15.87 10.94
N VAL A 71 -10.02 -14.63 11.24
CA VAL A 71 -9.36 -13.43 10.72
C VAL A 71 -8.17 -13.07 11.59
N GLN A 72 -6.99 -12.95 10.98
CA GLN A 72 -5.76 -12.54 11.63
C GLN A 72 -5.30 -11.18 11.09
N TRP A 73 -5.22 -10.21 11.98
CA TRP A 73 -4.74 -8.86 11.72
C TRP A 73 -3.23 -8.82 11.95
N ARG A 74 -2.44 -8.49 10.92
CA ARG A 74 -0.99 -8.60 10.93
C ARG A 74 -0.31 -7.23 10.94
N PRO A 75 0.18 -6.75 12.09
CA PRO A 75 0.94 -5.52 12.14
C PRO A 75 2.37 -5.72 11.61
N GLY A 76 3.00 -4.60 11.24
CA GLY A 76 4.38 -4.55 10.76
C GLY A 76 4.52 -4.88 9.28
N ASP A 77 5.64 -5.48 8.91
CA ASP A 77 5.94 -5.84 7.51
C ASP A 77 5.13 -7.06 7.07
N TYR A 78 3.91 -6.80 6.62
CA TYR A 78 2.93 -7.80 6.21
C TYR A 78 3.40 -8.64 5.01
N ASP A 79 3.98 -7.98 4.01
CA ASP A 79 4.38 -8.65 2.77
C ASP A 79 5.49 -9.68 3.05
N ARG A 80 6.46 -9.33 3.88
CA ARG A 80 7.51 -10.24 4.30
C ARG A 80 6.98 -11.38 5.16
N GLN A 81 6.05 -11.10 6.10
CA GLN A 81 5.42 -12.14 6.93
C GLN A 81 4.66 -13.13 6.05
N THR A 82 3.89 -12.62 5.09
CA THR A 82 3.08 -13.43 4.18
C THR A 82 3.96 -14.27 3.24
N ALA A 83 4.99 -13.67 2.64
CA ALA A 83 5.93 -14.39 1.79
C ALA A 83 6.60 -15.57 2.51
N ALA A 84 7.01 -15.37 3.78
CA ALA A 84 7.58 -16.45 4.59
C ALA A 84 6.54 -17.54 4.94
N ALA A 85 5.31 -17.13 5.28
CA ALA A 85 4.25 -18.06 5.68
C ALA A 85 3.74 -18.92 4.52
N LEU A 86 3.71 -18.40 3.30
CA LEU A 86 3.31 -19.14 2.09
C LEU A 86 4.25 -20.32 1.76
N LEU A 87 5.44 -20.36 2.37
CA LEU A 87 6.36 -21.48 2.27
C LEU A 87 6.10 -22.58 3.28
N THR A 88 5.17 -22.40 4.21
CA THR A 88 4.87 -23.30 5.33
C THR A 88 3.42 -23.77 5.33
N ASP A 89 3.14 -24.88 6.03
CA ASP A 89 1.80 -25.42 6.21
C ASP A 89 0.97 -24.68 7.28
N SER A 90 1.59 -23.75 8.03
CA SER A 90 0.95 -22.94 9.06
C SER A 90 0.47 -21.56 8.55
N GLY A 91 0.72 -21.28 7.29
CA GLY A 91 0.32 -20.03 6.64
C GLY A 91 -1.19 -19.85 6.51
N PRO A 92 -1.62 -18.74 5.92
CA PRO A 92 -3.03 -18.47 5.66
C PRO A 92 -3.61 -19.35 4.56
N ASP A 93 -4.92 -19.57 4.59
CA ASP A 93 -5.67 -20.15 3.48
C ASP A 93 -6.06 -19.07 2.46
N VAL A 94 -6.49 -17.90 2.96
CA VAL A 94 -6.82 -16.70 2.19
C VAL A 94 -6.00 -15.54 2.75
N PHE A 95 -5.44 -14.71 1.89
CA PHE A 95 -4.60 -13.58 2.32
C PHE A 95 -4.72 -12.39 1.38
N GLU A 96 -4.46 -11.21 1.92
CA GLU A 96 -4.36 -10.00 1.09
C GLU A 96 -3.07 -9.96 0.30
N VAL A 97 -3.17 -9.34 -0.86
CA VAL A 97 -2.02 -9.04 -1.72
C VAL A 97 -2.05 -7.59 -2.14
N ASN A 98 -0.91 -6.94 -2.00
CA ASN A 98 -0.68 -5.60 -2.52
C ASN A 98 0.20 -5.70 -3.77
N GLY A 99 -0.37 -5.28 -4.91
CA GLY A 99 0.38 -5.24 -6.17
C GLY A 99 0.51 -6.59 -6.92
N PRO A 100 1.56 -6.72 -7.72
CA PRO A 100 1.80 -7.89 -8.57
C PRO A 100 2.12 -9.16 -7.78
N LEU A 101 1.65 -10.28 -8.31
CA LEU A 101 1.80 -11.62 -7.71
C LEU A 101 2.79 -12.52 -8.45
N LEU A 102 3.60 -11.99 -9.38
CA LEU A 102 4.41 -12.81 -10.29
C LEU A 102 5.30 -13.84 -9.58
N GLU A 103 5.98 -13.42 -8.51
CA GLU A 103 6.88 -14.30 -7.76
C GLU A 103 6.12 -15.45 -7.07
N GLN A 104 4.94 -15.16 -6.51
CA GLN A 104 4.07 -16.16 -5.90
C GLN A 104 3.48 -17.11 -6.93
N ILE A 105 3.10 -16.58 -8.11
CA ILE A 105 2.59 -17.37 -9.22
C ILE A 105 3.67 -18.32 -9.75
N GLN A 106 4.84 -17.81 -10.07
CA GLN A 106 5.98 -18.59 -10.57
C GLN A 106 6.52 -19.57 -9.52
N GLY A 107 6.37 -19.24 -8.24
CA GLY A 107 6.70 -20.09 -7.10
C GLY A 107 5.64 -21.16 -6.79
N GLY A 108 4.51 -21.19 -7.52
CA GLY A 108 3.42 -22.14 -7.25
C GLY A 108 2.76 -21.94 -5.90
N GLN A 109 2.76 -20.73 -5.37
CA GLN A 109 2.30 -20.41 -4.00
C GLN A 109 0.83 -20.02 -3.93
N VAL A 110 0.21 -19.71 -5.07
CA VAL A 110 -1.17 -19.25 -5.19
C VAL A 110 -2.02 -20.14 -6.08
N VAL A 111 -3.32 -20.13 -5.86
CA VAL A 111 -4.32 -20.90 -6.60
C VAL A 111 -4.89 -20.07 -7.74
N ASP A 112 -5.10 -20.70 -8.89
CA ASP A 112 -5.82 -20.14 -10.03
C ASP A 112 -7.29 -19.82 -9.66
N LEU A 113 -7.68 -18.56 -9.82
CA LEU A 113 -9.01 -18.01 -9.51
C LEU A 113 -9.78 -17.58 -10.77
N THR A 114 -9.34 -18.02 -11.95
CA THR A 114 -9.93 -17.62 -13.24
C THR A 114 -11.44 -17.92 -13.28
N ASP A 115 -11.86 -19.12 -12.92
CA ASP A 115 -13.27 -19.52 -12.90
C ASP A 115 -14.13 -18.71 -11.90
N VAL A 116 -13.50 -18.12 -10.89
CA VAL A 116 -14.17 -17.23 -9.90
C VAL A 116 -14.39 -15.82 -10.47
N VAL A 117 -13.40 -15.28 -11.17
CA VAL A 117 -13.38 -13.88 -11.60
C VAL A 117 -13.95 -13.69 -13.01
N GLU A 118 -13.73 -14.65 -13.92
CA GLU A 118 -14.12 -14.55 -15.33
C GLU A 118 -15.58 -14.13 -15.55
N PRO A 119 -16.58 -14.64 -14.80
CA PRO A 119 -17.98 -14.24 -15.00
C PRO A 119 -18.26 -12.75 -14.73
N VAL A 120 -17.36 -12.06 -14.05
CA VAL A 120 -17.51 -10.65 -13.62
C VAL A 120 -16.29 -9.80 -13.97
N LYS A 121 -15.38 -10.32 -14.76
CA LYS A 121 -14.08 -9.74 -15.08
C LYS A 121 -14.17 -8.32 -15.64
N ASP A 122 -15.12 -8.10 -16.53
CA ASP A 122 -15.31 -6.80 -17.21
C ASP A 122 -15.86 -5.72 -16.28
N ASP A 123 -16.38 -6.09 -15.12
CA ASP A 123 -16.85 -5.13 -14.11
C ASP A 123 -15.74 -4.72 -13.13
N PHE A 124 -14.55 -5.30 -13.19
CA PHE A 124 -13.41 -4.83 -12.40
C PHE A 124 -12.65 -3.70 -13.11
N HIS A 125 -12.19 -2.73 -12.34
CA HIS A 125 -11.24 -1.73 -12.82
C HIS A 125 -9.96 -2.41 -13.32
N GLN A 126 -9.54 -2.11 -14.53
CA GLN A 126 -8.37 -2.73 -15.15
C GLN A 126 -7.07 -2.47 -14.35
N ALA A 127 -6.90 -1.27 -13.81
CA ALA A 127 -5.76 -0.95 -12.94
C ALA A 127 -5.68 -1.86 -11.69
N ALA A 128 -6.83 -2.38 -11.21
CA ALA A 128 -6.88 -3.31 -10.08
C ALA A 128 -6.66 -4.77 -10.48
N LEU A 129 -7.17 -5.15 -11.65
CA LEU A 129 -7.19 -6.55 -12.09
C LEU A 129 -5.94 -6.94 -12.88
N ALA A 130 -5.43 -6.08 -13.77
CA ALA A 130 -4.30 -6.39 -14.65
C ALA A 130 -3.04 -6.89 -13.90
N PRO A 131 -2.65 -6.31 -12.74
CA PRO A 131 -1.51 -6.82 -11.97
C PRO A 131 -1.71 -8.22 -11.36
N LYS A 132 -2.92 -8.79 -11.47
CA LYS A 132 -3.29 -10.10 -10.94
C LYS A 132 -3.53 -11.14 -12.05
N ILE A 133 -3.24 -10.77 -13.30
CA ILE A 133 -3.37 -11.66 -14.47
C ILE A 133 -1.98 -12.06 -14.96
N TRP A 134 -1.75 -13.36 -15.12
CA TRP A 134 -0.54 -13.92 -15.71
C TRP A 134 -0.90 -15.13 -16.58
N GLN A 135 -0.42 -15.16 -17.83
CA GLN A 135 -0.69 -16.25 -18.81
C GLN A 135 -2.20 -16.53 -18.93
N ASP A 136 -2.99 -15.48 -19.13
CA ASP A 136 -4.45 -15.51 -19.26
C ASP A 136 -5.22 -16.07 -18.04
N LYS A 137 -4.54 -16.25 -16.91
CA LYS A 137 -5.12 -16.71 -15.67
C LYS A 137 -5.18 -15.59 -14.63
N VAL A 138 -6.22 -15.64 -13.80
CA VAL A 138 -6.43 -14.71 -12.69
C VAL A 138 -5.96 -15.34 -11.38
N TRP A 139 -5.08 -14.67 -10.64
CA TRP A 139 -4.44 -15.18 -9.44
C TRP A 139 -4.84 -14.43 -8.15
N GLY A 140 -5.65 -13.41 -8.28
CA GLY A 140 -6.17 -12.65 -7.15
C GLY A 140 -7.46 -11.91 -7.50
N ILE A 141 -8.30 -11.67 -6.50
CA ILE A 141 -9.57 -10.94 -6.64
C ILE A 141 -9.34 -9.52 -6.11
N PRO A 142 -9.49 -8.45 -6.91
CA PRO A 142 -9.40 -7.10 -6.39
C PRO A 142 -10.45 -6.81 -5.31
N GLN A 143 -10.04 -6.16 -4.21
CA GLN A 143 -10.93 -5.78 -3.10
C GLN A 143 -11.35 -4.32 -3.21
N VAL A 144 -10.37 -3.43 -3.37
CA VAL A 144 -10.53 -1.98 -3.50
C VAL A 144 -9.52 -1.45 -4.50
N VAL A 145 -9.75 -0.23 -4.95
CA VAL A 145 -8.77 0.57 -5.70
C VAL A 145 -8.35 1.74 -4.83
N ASP A 146 -7.06 1.89 -4.66
CA ASP A 146 -6.42 2.99 -3.98
C ASP A 146 -5.57 3.82 -4.92
N MET A 147 -5.30 5.04 -4.50
CA MET A 147 -4.39 5.93 -5.19
C MET A 147 -3.61 6.79 -4.20
N GLN A 148 -2.49 7.31 -4.64
CA GLN A 148 -1.74 8.32 -3.90
C GLN A 148 -1.82 9.66 -4.61
N LEU A 149 -1.93 10.73 -3.82
CA LEU A 149 -2.20 12.08 -4.27
C LEU A 149 -1.34 13.08 -3.47
N LEU A 150 -1.10 14.23 -4.07
CA LEU A 150 -0.51 15.37 -3.38
C LEU A 150 -1.63 16.22 -2.76
N TYR A 151 -1.78 16.15 -1.45
CA TYR A 151 -2.64 17.03 -0.67
C TYR A 151 -1.95 18.39 -0.47
N TYR A 152 -2.71 19.49 -0.53
CA TYR A 152 -2.18 20.83 -0.27
C TYR A 152 -3.17 21.68 0.53
N ARG A 153 -2.65 22.55 1.41
CA ARG A 153 -3.41 23.52 2.19
C ARG A 153 -3.65 24.79 1.38
N LYS A 154 -4.91 25.06 1.01
CA LYS A 154 -5.30 26.24 0.21
C LYS A 154 -4.90 27.55 0.88
N SER A 155 -5.14 27.69 2.20
CA SER A 155 -4.80 28.86 2.98
C SER A 155 -3.30 29.12 2.99
N LEU A 156 -2.47 28.10 3.30
CA LEU A 156 -1.04 28.24 3.43
C LEU A 156 -0.37 28.59 2.09
N LEU A 157 -0.81 27.97 0.99
CA LEU A 157 -0.33 28.30 -0.34
C LEU A 157 -0.65 29.77 -0.69
N ARG A 158 -1.91 30.20 -0.45
CA ARG A 158 -2.36 31.56 -0.73
C ARG A 158 -1.58 32.60 0.09
N GLU A 159 -1.39 32.38 1.39
CA GLU A 159 -0.64 33.26 2.28
C GLU A 159 0.81 33.43 1.84
N ALA A 160 1.44 32.37 1.33
CA ALA A 160 2.78 32.40 0.80
C ALA A 160 2.85 32.91 -0.66
N GLY A 161 1.73 33.21 -1.31
CA GLY A 161 1.68 33.55 -2.74
C GLY A 161 2.21 32.43 -3.63
N VAL A 162 1.94 31.16 -3.28
CA VAL A 162 2.28 29.96 -4.04
C VAL A 162 1.01 29.44 -4.69
N ARG A 163 1.07 29.13 -5.97
CA ARG A 163 -0.03 28.43 -6.67
C ARG A 163 0.11 26.91 -6.47
N PRO A 164 -1.00 26.16 -6.52
CA PRO A 164 -0.93 24.70 -6.58
C PRO A 164 -0.02 24.25 -7.73
N PRO A 165 1.02 23.42 -7.46
CA PRO A 165 2.06 23.10 -8.45
C PRO A 165 1.51 22.22 -9.58
N ARG A 166 1.85 22.56 -10.82
CA ARG A 166 1.50 21.83 -12.05
C ARG A 166 2.69 21.12 -12.67
N THR A 167 3.90 21.58 -12.33
CA THR A 167 5.17 20.99 -12.78
C THR A 167 6.03 20.64 -11.57
N LEU A 168 6.98 19.73 -11.78
CA LEU A 168 7.92 19.35 -10.72
C LEU A 168 8.77 20.54 -10.27
N ASP A 169 9.14 21.45 -11.19
CA ASP A 169 9.86 22.69 -10.83
C ASP A 169 8.99 23.57 -9.91
N GLU A 170 7.71 23.76 -10.24
CA GLU A 170 6.78 24.50 -9.37
C GLU A 170 6.61 23.85 -7.99
N LEU A 171 6.65 22.50 -7.92
CA LEU A 171 6.62 21.78 -6.65
C LEU A 171 7.87 22.05 -5.81
N VAL A 172 9.06 21.98 -6.44
CA VAL A 172 10.34 22.22 -5.76
C VAL A 172 10.40 23.66 -5.24
N ASP A 173 10.12 24.63 -6.10
CA ASP A 173 10.15 26.06 -5.74
C ASP A 173 9.08 26.39 -4.68
N GLY A 174 7.87 25.86 -4.86
CA GLY A 174 6.77 26.04 -3.91
C GLY A 174 7.09 25.44 -2.54
N ALA A 175 7.63 24.24 -2.51
CA ALA A 175 8.02 23.58 -1.26
C ALA A 175 9.12 24.37 -0.52
N LYS A 176 10.09 24.90 -1.26
CA LYS A 176 11.14 25.76 -0.71
C LYS A 176 10.55 27.05 -0.11
N LYS A 177 9.69 27.73 -0.86
CA LYS A 177 9.06 28.99 -0.43
C LYS A 177 8.14 28.82 0.78
N LEU A 178 7.45 27.69 0.89
CA LEU A 178 6.57 27.35 2.01
C LEU A 178 7.34 26.88 3.25
N SER A 179 8.63 26.56 3.13
CA SER A 179 9.44 26.06 4.24
C SER A 179 9.96 27.18 5.12
N ASN A 180 9.80 27.02 6.43
CA ASN A 180 10.31 27.93 7.44
C ASN A 180 10.74 27.16 8.70
N LYS A 181 11.02 27.88 9.82
CA LYS A 181 11.44 27.29 11.10
C LYS A 181 10.33 26.43 11.76
N LYS A 182 9.04 26.71 11.48
CA LYS A 182 7.90 26.06 12.13
C LYS A 182 7.30 24.93 11.28
N ALA A 183 7.31 25.06 9.97
CA ALA A 183 6.69 24.13 9.04
C ALA A 183 7.56 23.90 7.82
N LYS A 184 7.36 22.80 7.14
CA LYS A 184 8.01 22.45 5.88
C LYS A 184 7.03 22.55 4.72
N GLY A 185 7.56 22.71 3.51
CA GLY A 185 6.73 22.83 2.32
C GLY A 185 6.09 21.51 1.91
N LEU A 186 6.79 20.39 2.12
CA LEU A 186 6.35 19.09 1.62
C LEU A 186 6.70 17.95 2.59
N PHE A 187 5.82 16.97 2.71
CA PHE A 187 6.05 15.71 3.41
C PHE A 187 5.87 14.53 2.44
N LEU A 188 6.93 13.74 2.28
CA LEU A 188 7.00 12.53 1.46
C LEU A 188 7.37 11.29 2.29
N GLY A 189 7.10 11.31 3.60
CA GLY A 189 7.62 10.33 4.55
C GLY A 189 8.95 10.72 5.16
N ASN A 190 9.29 10.07 6.27
CA ASN A 190 10.48 10.38 7.06
C ASN A 190 11.79 9.96 6.37
N ASP A 191 11.70 9.21 5.30
CA ASP A 191 12.83 8.76 4.47
C ASP A 191 13.11 9.66 3.25
N GLY A 192 12.35 10.78 3.12
CA GLY A 192 12.49 11.73 2.02
C GLY A 192 11.88 11.27 0.70
N GLY A 193 10.94 10.33 0.75
CA GLY A 193 10.20 9.83 -0.41
C GLY A 193 10.74 8.52 -1.00
N VAL A 194 11.82 7.97 -0.45
CA VAL A 194 12.44 6.74 -0.96
C VAL A 194 11.46 5.57 -0.97
N GLY A 195 10.72 5.39 0.11
CA GLY A 195 9.78 4.27 0.25
C GLY A 195 8.46 4.48 -0.49
N VAL A 196 8.00 5.74 -0.63
CA VAL A 196 6.64 6.01 -1.10
C VAL A 196 6.54 6.41 -2.57
N LEU A 197 7.55 7.10 -3.11
CA LEU A 197 7.45 7.62 -4.48
C LEU A 197 7.49 6.51 -5.54
N GLY A 198 8.20 5.40 -5.28
CA GLY A 198 8.31 4.29 -6.25
C GLY A 198 8.69 4.79 -7.64
N GLY A 199 7.98 4.32 -8.66
CA GLY A 199 8.14 4.75 -10.05
C GLY A 199 7.53 6.11 -10.39
N THR A 200 6.83 6.77 -9.47
CA THR A 200 6.10 8.02 -9.73
C THR A 200 6.94 9.10 -10.43
N PRO A 201 8.19 9.38 -10.01
CA PRO A 201 9.03 10.36 -10.70
C PRO A 201 9.34 9.97 -12.14
N LEU A 202 9.48 8.69 -12.44
CA LEU A 202 9.74 8.19 -13.80
C LEU A 202 8.51 8.40 -14.70
N PHE A 203 7.32 8.06 -14.21
CA PHE A 203 6.06 8.31 -14.93
C PHE A 203 5.83 9.82 -15.12
N ALA A 204 6.16 10.64 -14.13
CA ALA A 204 6.10 12.09 -14.23
C ALA A 204 7.05 12.65 -15.32
N ALA A 205 8.15 11.98 -15.59
CA ALA A 205 9.06 12.29 -16.69
C ALA A 205 8.59 11.72 -18.06
N GLY A 206 7.44 11.07 -18.12
CA GLY A 206 6.91 10.42 -19.33
C GLY A 206 7.52 9.05 -19.61
N LEU A 207 8.22 8.45 -18.64
CA LEU A 207 8.88 7.16 -18.71
C LEU A 207 8.04 6.05 -18.07
N SER A 208 8.50 4.81 -18.13
CA SER A 208 7.86 3.65 -17.52
C SER A 208 8.87 2.82 -16.73
N LEU A 209 8.39 1.96 -15.83
CA LEU A 209 9.25 1.00 -15.14
C LEU A 209 9.75 -0.11 -16.07
N VAL A 210 8.82 -0.62 -16.90
CA VAL A 210 9.09 -1.63 -17.92
C VAL A 210 8.47 -1.14 -19.22
N ASP A 211 9.22 -1.15 -20.32
CA ASP A 211 8.74 -0.75 -21.63
C ASP A 211 7.99 -1.86 -22.37
N ALA A 212 7.51 -1.55 -23.57
CA ALA A 212 6.78 -2.50 -24.41
C ALA A 212 7.65 -3.70 -24.87
N ASP A 213 8.97 -3.52 -24.98
CA ASP A 213 9.92 -4.58 -25.30
C ASP A 213 10.26 -5.44 -24.09
N GLY A 214 9.80 -5.01 -22.89
CA GLY A 214 10.04 -5.65 -21.61
C GLY A 214 11.46 -5.47 -21.13
N LYS A 215 11.97 -4.28 -21.28
CA LYS A 215 13.20 -3.78 -20.71
C LYS A 215 12.90 -2.67 -19.72
N ALA A 216 13.93 -2.21 -18.99
CA ALA A 216 13.81 -1.02 -18.15
C ALA A 216 13.43 0.19 -19.01
N GLY A 217 12.22 0.73 -18.81
CA GLY A 217 11.65 1.82 -19.61
C GLY A 217 12.10 3.21 -19.16
N PHE A 218 13.17 3.30 -18.37
CA PHE A 218 13.74 4.54 -17.82
C PHE A 218 15.25 4.69 -18.11
N ASP A 219 15.74 4.00 -19.11
CA ASP A 219 17.11 4.22 -19.63
C ASP A 219 17.15 5.47 -20.51
N ASP A 220 16.88 6.61 -19.88
CA ASP A 220 16.75 7.91 -20.51
C ASP A 220 17.30 9.01 -19.58
N PRO A 221 18.02 10.02 -20.13
CA PRO A 221 18.52 11.15 -19.33
C PRO A 221 17.44 11.91 -18.55
N ALA A 222 16.17 11.89 -18.98
CA ALA A 222 15.05 12.48 -18.24
C ALA A 222 14.90 11.88 -16.85
N ALA A 223 15.11 10.58 -16.69
CA ALA A 223 15.07 9.92 -15.38
C ALA A 223 16.06 10.54 -14.40
N ALA A 224 17.31 10.74 -14.83
CA ALA A 224 18.35 11.31 -13.98
C ALA A 224 18.05 12.78 -13.62
N ARG A 225 17.55 13.57 -14.58
CA ARG A 225 17.15 14.96 -14.32
C ARG A 225 16.02 15.05 -13.30
N THR A 226 15.00 14.24 -13.46
CA THR A 226 13.84 14.20 -12.55
C THR A 226 14.25 13.78 -11.13
N LEU A 227 15.07 12.75 -10.98
CA LEU A 227 15.58 12.34 -9.66
C LEU A 227 16.50 13.40 -9.04
N GLY A 228 17.23 14.17 -9.85
CA GLY A 228 17.99 15.33 -9.40
C GLY A 228 17.10 16.40 -8.75
N LYS A 229 15.91 16.67 -9.30
CA LYS A 229 14.92 17.59 -8.71
C LYS A 229 14.32 17.06 -7.41
N ILE A 230 14.04 15.75 -7.33
CA ILE A 230 13.60 15.12 -6.06
C ILE A 230 14.69 15.27 -4.99
N ARG A 231 15.97 15.03 -5.34
CA ARG A 231 17.09 15.27 -4.45
C ARG A 231 17.16 16.71 -3.98
N GLN A 232 16.85 17.69 -4.85
CA GLN A 232 16.87 19.10 -4.49
C GLN A 232 15.90 19.43 -3.35
N LEU A 233 14.69 18.84 -3.34
CA LEU A 233 13.74 18.96 -2.22
C LEU A 233 14.37 18.56 -0.87
N TYR A 234 15.16 17.50 -0.87
CA TYR A 234 15.88 17.02 0.32
C TYR A 234 17.04 17.97 0.68
N ALA A 235 17.88 18.32 -0.29
CA ALA A 235 19.06 19.17 -0.11
C ALA A 235 18.70 20.58 0.36
N ASP A 236 17.61 21.16 -0.15
CA ASP A 236 17.08 22.47 0.23
C ASP A 236 16.38 22.48 1.60
N LYS A 237 16.28 21.30 2.26
CA LYS A 237 15.57 21.14 3.53
C LYS A 237 14.09 21.55 3.44
N SER A 238 13.48 21.37 2.27
CA SER A 238 12.07 21.64 2.00
C SER A 238 11.14 20.52 2.47
N LEU A 239 11.71 19.34 2.75
CA LEU A 239 10.99 18.19 3.25
C LEU A 239 10.87 18.21 4.78
N LEU A 240 9.70 17.83 5.27
CA LEU A 240 9.51 17.44 6.67
C LEU A 240 10.16 16.07 6.88
N LEU A 241 11.10 16.00 7.82
CA LEU A 241 11.75 14.78 8.26
C LEU A 241 11.60 14.65 9.78
N GLY A 242 11.44 13.43 10.28
CA GLY A 242 11.25 13.20 11.72
C GLY A 242 9.85 13.55 12.21
N ALA A 243 8.83 13.48 11.34
CA ALA A 243 7.43 13.56 11.74
C ALA A 243 7.08 12.40 12.70
N PRO A 244 6.15 12.61 13.66
CA PRO A 244 5.74 11.55 14.59
C PRO A 244 5.01 10.39 13.94
N THR A 245 4.45 10.62 12.75
CA THR A 245 3.73 9.63 11.93
C THR A 245 4.38 9.51 10.56
N ASP A 246 4.06 8.46 9.82
CA ASP A 246 4.58 8.28 8.47
C ASP A 246 3.65 8.90 7.42
N TRP A 247 4.06 8.85 6.15
CA TRP A 247 3.39 9.45 4.98
C TRP A 247 1.92 9.05 4.83
N SER A 248 1.57 7.85 5.25
CA SER A 248 0.19 7.31 5.16
C SER A 248 -0.78 7.95 6.13
N ASP A 249 -0.29 8.55 7.23
CA ASP A 249 -1.10 9.23 8.24
C ASP A 249 -1.10 10.76 7.97
N PRO A 250 -2.26 11.41 7.85
CA PRO A 250 -2.35 12.83 7.55
C PRO A 250 -2.08 13.76 8.74
N ALA A 251 -1.70 13.25 9.91
CA ALA A 251 -1.58 14.06 11.13
C ALA A 251 -0.59 15.22 10.97
N ALA A 252 0.55 15.02 10.29
CA ALA A 252 1.52 16.09 10.03
C ALA A 252 0.92 17.23 9.19
N PHE A 253 0.13 16.89 8.18
CA PHE A 253 -0.58 17.85 7.34
C PHE A 253 -1.70 18.58 8.08
N ILE A 254 -2.50 17.84 8.84
CA ILE A 254 -3.61 18.38 9.64
C ILE A 254 -3.09 19.37 10.70
N GLN A 255 -1.98 19.03 11.35
CA GLN A 255 -1.35 19.88 12.38
C GLN A 255 -0.60 21.09 11.78
N GLY A 256 -0.46 21.18 10.46
CA GLY A 256 0.23 22.28 9.80
C GLY A 256 1.76 22.20 9.90
N LEU A 257 2.32 21.02 10.20
CA LEU A 257 3.77 20.78 10.16
C LEU A 257 4.30 20.79 8.74
N THR A 258 3.41 20.58 7.77
CA THR A 258 3.71 20.67 6.34
C THR A 258 2.57 21.33 5.59
N ALA A 259 2.89 22.07 4.51
CA ALA A 259 1.89 22.71 3.67
C ALA A 259 1.34 21.78 2.57
N MET A 260 2.13 20.79 2.16
CA MET A 260 1.77 19.76 1.19
C MET A 260 2.19 18.38 1.72
N GLN A 261 1.41 17.35 1.45
CA GLN A 261 1.72 15.98 1.84
C GLN A 261 1.34 15.00 0.74
N TRP A 262 2.22 14.09 0.43
CA TRP A 262 1.92 12.90 -0.37
C TRP A 262 1.25 11.86 0.52
N SER A 263 0.02 11.47 0.21
CA SER A 263 -0.72 10.45 0.96
C SER A 263 -1.78 9.79 0.08
N GLY A 264 -2.52 8.84 0.62
CA GLY A 264 -3.53 8.12 -0.15
C GLY A 264 -4.94 8.67 0.00
N LEU A 265 -5.86 8.13 -0.81
CA LEU A 265 -7.27 8.49 -0.77
C LEU A 265 -7.89 8.22 0.62
N TRP A 266 -7.42 7.21 1.33
CA TRP A 266 -7.85 6.87 2.71
C TRP A 266 -7.68 8.01 3.72
N ALA A 267 -6.76 8.94 3.49
CA ALA A 267 -6.55 10.09 4.37
C ALA A 267 -7.63 11.17 4.25
N LEU A 268 -8.39 11.18 3.14
CA LEU A 268 -9.33 12.25 2.80
C LEU A 268 -10.40 12.48 3.86
N PRO A 269 -11.07 11.48 4.46
CA PRO A 269 -12.10 11.72 5.46
C PRO A 269 -11.57 12.41 6.71
N GLN A 270 -10.38 12.03 7.16
CA GLN A 270 -9.74 12.62 8.33
C GLN A 270 -9.29 14.05 8.05
N ILE A 271 -8.73 14.32 6.87
CA ILE A 271 -8.36 15.66 6.42
C ILE A 271 -9.60 16.55 6.31
N LYS A 272 -10.66 16.07 5.67
CA LYS A 272 -11.92 16.82 5.53
C LYS A 272 -12.55 17.15 6.88
N LYS A 273 -12.56 16.20 7.80
CA LYS A 273 -13.06 16.41 9.16
C LYS A 273 -12.29 17.51 9.92
N ALA A 274 -10.98 17.55 9.75
CA ALA A 274 -10.12 18.48 10.48
C ALA A 274 -10.03 19.86 9.84
N LEU A 275 -10.02 19.94 8.51
CA LEU A 275 -9.69 21.15 7.75
C LEU A 275 -10.87 21.72 6.94
N GLY A 276 -12.01 21.05 6.94
CA GLY A 276 -13.16 21.49 6.13
C GLY A 276 -12.79 21.52 4.64
N ASP A 277 -12.91 22.69 4.01
CA ASP A 277 -12.62 22.91 2.59
C ASP A 277 -11.23 23.53 2.34
N ASP A 278 -10.40 23.68 3.40
CA ASP A 278 -9.06 24.29 3.28
C ASP A 278 -8.01 23.32 2.76
N PHE A 279 -8.37 22.43 1.86
CA PHE A 279 -7.42 21.57 1.17
C PHE A 279 -7.89 21.24 -0.25
N GLY A 280 -6.95 20.77 -1.05
CA GLY A 280 -7.21 20.19 -2.36
C GLY A 280 -6.28 19.02 -2.62
N VAL A 281 -6.50 18.33 -3.74
CA VAL A 281 -5.70 17.20 -4.19
C VAL A 281 -5.16 17.46 -5.60
N LEU A 282 -3.95 16.95 -5.86
CA LEU A 282 -3.26 17.05 -7.14
C LEU A 282 -2.63 15.69 -7.48
N PRO A 283 -2.36 15.41 -8.76
CA PRO A 283 -1.46 14.33 -9.14
C PRO A 283 -0.02 14.72 -8.76
N PHE A 284 0.90 13.79 -8.80
CA PHE A 284 2.32 14.12 -8.84
C PHE A 284 2.57 14.90 -10.12
N PRO A 285 3.20 16.09 -10.04
CA PRO A 285 3.27 16.99 -11.19
C PRO A 285 4.23 16.48 -12.25
N ALA A 286 3.92 16.82 -13.50
CA ALA A 286 4.73 16.49 -14.67
C ALA A 286 6.15 17.08 -14.60
N ASP A 287 7.13 16.39 -15.18
CA ASP A 287 8.50 16.90 -15.34
C ASP A 287 8.93 16.97 -16.80
N GLY A 288 9.36 18.14 -17.22
CA GLY A 288 9.80 18.40 -18.59
C GLY A 288 8.66 18.40 -19.64
N SER A 289 9.03 18.64 -20.90
CA SER A 289 8.07 18.76 -22.01
C SER A 289 7.40 17.44 -22.43
N GLY A 290 8.05 16.31 -22.15
CA GLY A 290 7.51 14.96 -22.38
C GLY A 290 6.78 14.39 -21.17
N GLY A 291 6.82 15.08 -20.04
CA GLY A 291 6.27 14.63 -18.76
C GLY A 291 4.75 14.62 -18.72
N LYS A 292 4.21 13.83 -17.81
CA LYS A 292 2.76 13.71 -17.57
C LYS A 292 2.48 13.73 -16.08
N PRO A 293 1.41 14.41 -15.65
CA PRO A 293 0.93 14.25 -14.26
C PRO A 293 0.71 12.77 -13.97
N SER A 294 1.02 12.33 -12.76
CA SER A 294 1.03 10.89 -12.46
C SER A 294 0.34 10.59 -11.14
N VAL A 295 -0.53 9.58 -11.15
CA VAL A 295 -1.23 9.06 -9.97
C VAL A 295 -0.96 7.56 -9.88
N PRO A 296 -0.15 7.10 -8.93
CA PRO A 296 -0.03 5.66 -8.72
C PRO A 296 -1.37 5.11 -8.22
N VAL A 297 -1.88 4.13 -8.95
CA VAL A 297 -3.10 3.41 -8.62
C VAL A 297 -2.72 2.00 -8.24
N GLY A 298 -3.11 1.59 -7.05
CA GLY A 298 -2.90 0.25 -6.54
C GLY A 298 -4.22 -0.41 -6.18
N ALA A 299 -4.15 -1.70 -5.89
CA ALA A 299 -5.32 -2.42 -5.45
C ALA A 299 -4.92 -3.55 -4.51
N TYR A 300 -5.38 -3.46 -3.27
CA TYR A 300 -5.41 -4.66 -2.47
C TYR A 300 -6.36 -5.68 -3.09
N GLY A 301 -5.98 -6.92 -3.01
CA GLY A 301 -6.78 -8.03 -3.49
C GLY A 301 -6.66 -9.23 -2.57
N SER A 302 -7.48 -10.25 -2.80
CA SER A 302 -7.47 -11.50 -2.06
C SER A 302 -6.91 -12.61 -2.92
N ALA A 303 -5.98 -13.39 -2.39
CA ALA A 303 -5.44 -14.59 -3.02
C ALA A 303 -5.65 -15.81 -2.12
N VAL A 304 -5.57 -17.01 -2.71
CA VAL A 304 -5.70 -18.28 -2.02
C VAL A 304 -4.37 -19.00 -2.05
N SER A 305 -3.93 -19.49 -0.90
CA SER A 305 -2.66 -20.22 -0.77
C SER A 305 -2.72 -21.60 -1.43
N ALA A 306 -1.74 -21.91 -2.26
CA ALA A 306 -1.61 -23.24 -2.84
C ALA A 306 -1.24 -24.32 -1.81
N ARG A 307 -0.75 -23.93 -0.62
CA ARG A 307 -0.48 -24.82 0.51
C ARG A 307 -1.68 -25.07 1.43
N SER A 308 -2.78 -24.33 1.21
CA SER A 308 -4.02 -24.60 1.95
C SER A 308 -4.44 -26.06 1.78
N ARG A 309 -4.76 -26.72 2.87
CA ARG A 309 -5.37 -28.05 2.86
C ARG A 309 -6.85 -28.00 2.51
N ARG A 310 -7.43 -26.79 2.38
CA ARG A 310 -8.85 -26.49 2.14
C ARG A 310 -9.02 -25.52 0.96
N LYS A 311 -8.30 -25.80 -0.13
CA LYS A 311 -8.26 -24.90 -1.30
C LYS A 311 -9.65 -24.59 -1.87
N ALA A 312 -10.51 -25.60 -1.94
CA ALA A 312 -11.86 -25.45 -2.49
C ALA A 312 -12.73 -24.55 -1.60
N GLU A 313 -12.68 -24.74 -0.28
CA GLU A 313 -13.41 -23.95 0.70
C GLU A 313 -12.86 -22.52 0.79
N ALA A 314 -11.54 -22.35 0.77
CA ALA A 314 -10.87 -21.05 0.76
C ALA A 314 -11.22 -20.25 -0.50
N LYS A 315 -11.22 -20.91 -1.67
CA LYS A 315 -11.63 -20.32 -2.94
C LYS A 315 -13.13 -19.93 -2.93
N ALA A 316 -13.99 -20.80 -2.39
CA ALA A 316 -15.42 -20.52 -2.25
C ALA A 316 -15.68 -19.34 -1.30
N PHE A 317 -14.93 -19.23 -0.20
CA PHE A 317 -15.01 -18.09 0.71
C PHE A 317 -14.54 -16.79 0.06
N ALA A 318 -13.38 -16.80 -0.61
CA ALA A 318 -12.87 -15.63 -1.30
C ALA A 318 -13.83 -15.12 -2.39
N LYS A 319 -14.42 -16.06 -3.16
CA LYS A 319 -15.47 -15.74 -4.14
C LYS A 319 -16.69 -15.11 -3.46
N TRP A 320 -17.21 -15.77 -2.43
CA TRP A 320 -18.39 -15.28 -1.72
C TRP A 320 -18.16 -13.85 -1.19
N LEU A 321 -17.01 -13.59 -0.57
CA LEU A 321 -16.73 -12.28 0.03
C LEU A 321 -16.49 -11.20 -1.01
N TRP A 322 -15.63 -11.46 -2.02
CA TRP A 322 -15.12 -10.43 -2.92
C TRP A 322 -15.71 -10.46 -4.34
N VAL A 323 -16.64 -11.38 -4.61
CA VAL A 323 -17.39 -11.42 -5.88
C VAL A 323 -18.91 -11.38 -5.63
N ASP A 324 -19.43 -12.24 -4.74
CA ASP A 324 -20.88 -12.39 -4.57
C ASP A 324 -21.47 -11.32 -3.64
N ARG A 325 -20.77 -10.94 -2.54
CA ARG A 325 -21.24 -9.98 -1.52
C ARG A 325 -20.87 -8.56 -1.88
N THR A 326 -21.58 -8.02 -2.87
CA THR A 326 -21.38 -6.64 -3.33
C THR A 326 -21.67 -5.59 -2.24
N ASP A 327 -22.56 -5.90 -1.30
CA ASP A 327 -22.84 -5.09 -0.12
C ASP A 327 -21.59 -4.99 0.81
N PHE A 328 -20.86 -6.07 1.03
CA PHE A 328 -19.63 -6.04 1.83
C PHE A 328 -18.49 -5.35 1.11
N GLN A 329 -18.37 -5.52 -0.21
CA GLN A 329 -17.39 -4.80 -1.01
C GLN A 329 -17.61 -3.29 -0.92
N GLN A 330 -18.85 -2.83 -1.06
CA GLN A 330 -19.21 -1.42 -0.97
C GLN A 330 -19.00 -0.89 0.44
N ASP A 331 -19.44 -1.62 1.48
CA ASP A 331 -19.24 -1.26 2.88
C ASP A 331 -17.75 -1.15 3.22
N PHE A 332 -16.93 -2.12 2.81
CA PHE A 332 -15.49 -2.09 3.06
C PHE A 332 -14.81 -0.89 2.38
N ALA A 333 -15.12 -0.64 1.12
CA ALA A 333 -14.52 0.46 0.36
C ALA A 333 -14.92 1.84 0.91
N LEU A 334 -16.19 2.06 1.23
CA LEU A 334 -16.72 3.40 1.47
C LEU A 334 -16.89 3.78 2.94
N SER A 335 -17.10 2.79 3.84
CA SER A 335 -17.41 3.09 5.24
C SER A 335 -16.18 3.23 6.12
N TYR A 336 -15.03 2.72 5.71
CA TYR A 336 -13.82 2.69 6.54
C TYR A 336 -12.66 3.46 5.92
N GLY A 337 -12.16 3.06 4.77
CA GLY A 337 -10.95 3.60 4.21
C GLY A 337 -11.16 4.64 3.12
N PHE A 338 -12.39 4.90 2.71
CA PHE A 338 -12.69 5.80 1.60
C PHE A 338 -11.90 5.42 0.33
N HIS A 339 -11.98 4.15 -0.02
CA HIS A 339 -11.40 3.57 -1.23
C HIS A 339 -12.41 3.60 -2.38
N ILE A 340 -11.95 3.45 -3.59
CA ILE A 340 -12.86 3.21 -4.72
C ILE A 340 -13.22 1.71 -4.71
N PRO A 341 -14.52 1.34 -4.78
CA PRO A 341 -14.89 -0.05 -4.98
C PRO A 341 -14.21 -0.65 -6.22
N ALA A 342 -13.65 -1.85 -6.11
CA ALA A 342 -12.94 -2.49 -7.21
C ALA A 342 -13.85 -2.81 -8.42
N ARG A 343 -15.17 -2.94 -8.18
CA ARG A 343 -16.19 -3.14 -9.21
C ARG A 343 -16.65 -1.79 -9.75
N ILE A 344 -16.60 -1.62 -11.08
CA ILE A 344 -17.03 -0.42 -11.79
C ILE A 344 -18.50 -0.10 -11.50
N SER A 345 -19.35 -1.13 -11.46
CA SER A 345 -20.78 -0.99 -11.17
C SER A 345 -21.06 -0.46 -9.76
N LEU A 346 -20.21 -0.80 -8.78
CA LEU A 346 -20.31 -0.32 -7.41
C LEU A 346 -19.71 1.09 -7.28
N ALA A 347 -18.59 1.37 -7.92
CA ALA A 347 -17.97 2.68 -7.93
C ALA A 347 -18.92 3.74 -8.53
N LYS A 348 -19.65 3.40 -9.59
CA LYS A 348 -20.68 4.28 -10.19
C LYS A 348 -21.83 4.62 -9.24
N LYS A 349 -22.09 3.82 -8.22
CA LYS A 349 -23.15 4.05 -7.22
C LYS A 349 -22.66 4.80 -5.99
N ALA A 350 -21.35 4.97 -5.83
CA ALA A 350 -20.73 5.61 -4.68
C ALA A 350 -20.91 7.13 -4.72
N GLU A 351 -21.97 7.65 -4.09
CA GLU A 351 -22.26 9.09 -4.05
C GLU A 351 -21.12 9.89 -3.40
N GLN A 352 -20.48 9.34 -2.38
CA GLN A 352 -19.35 9.97 -1.67
C GLN A 352 -18.15 10.28 -2.59
N LEU A 353 -18.05 9.62 -3.75
CA LEU A 353 -16.98 9.82 -4.72
C LEU A 353 -17.34 10.82 -5.85
N ARG A 354 -18.49 11.48 -5.77
CA ARG A 354 -19.00 12.33 -6.85
C ARG A 354 -18.79 13.82 -6.64
N GLU A 355 -18.39 14.24 -5.44
CA GLU A 355 -18.29 15.66 -5.09
C GLU A 355 -16.95 16.01 -4.41
N GLY A 356 -16.55 17.28 -4.57
CA GLY A 356 -15.39 17.86 -3.92
C GLY A 356 -14.07 17.14 -4.20
N PRO A 357 -13.11 17.15 -3.26
CA PRO A 357 -11.81 16.52 -3.44
C PRO A 357 -11.84 15.01 -3.75
N ALA A 358 -12.91 14.31 -3.38
CA ALA A 358 -13.10 12.90 -3.72
C ALA A 358 -13.36 12.71 -5.22
N ALA A 359 -14.23 13.52 -5.80
CA ALA A 359 -14.49 13.50 -7.24
C ALA A 359 -13.23 13.92 -8.03
N ASP A 360 -12.51 14.92 -7.53
CA ASP A 360 -11.22 15.30 -8.12
C ASP A 360 -10.23 14.13 -8.10
N ALA A 361 -10.11 13.40 -6.99
CA ALA A 361 -9.24 12.25 -6.86
C ALA A 361 -9.59 11.14 -7.87
N VAL A 362 -10.89 10.80 -8.01
CA VAL A 362 -11.36 9.80 -8.98
C VAL A 362 -11.02 10.24 -10.41
N ARG A 363 -11.27 11.52 -10.75
CA ARG A 363 -10.93 12.08 -12.06
C ARG A 363 -9.43 12.01 -12.32
N LEU A 364 -8.59 12.41 -11.35
CA LEU A 364 -7.14 12.36 -11.47
C LEU A 364 -6.63 10.92 -11.67
N ALA A 365 -7.19 9.94 -10.97
CA ALA A 365 -6.84 8.54 -11.19
C ALA A 365 -7.28 8.04 -12.56
N THR A 366 -8.41 8.52 -13.09
CA THR A 366 -8.89 8.17 -14.43
C THR A 366 -7.99 8.75 -15.52
N ASP A 367 -7.60 10.03 -15.37
CA ASP A 367 -6.86 10.79 -16.38
C ASP A 367 -5.35 10.50 -16.35
N HIS A 368 -4.78 10.20 -15.16
CA HIS A 368 -3.34 10.15 -14.91
C HIS A 368 -2.91 8.88 -14.16
N GLY A 369 -3.83 7.93 -13.95
CA GLY A 369 -3.58 6.71 -13.19
C GLY A 369 -2.62 5.77 -13.91
N TYR A 370 -1.69 5.18 -13.17
CA TYR A 370 -0.87 4.07 -13.61
C TYR A 370 -0.76 3.01 -12.51
N ALA A 371 -0.61 1.77 -12.89
CA ALA A 371 -0.32 0.65 -11.99
C ALA A 371 1.11 0.15 -12.19
N GLU A 372 1.72 -0.38 -11.15
CA GLU A 372 2.99 -1.10 -11.31
C GLU A 372 2.78 -2.31 -12.22
N PRO A 373 3.66 -2.51 -13.22
CA PRO A 373 3.54 -3.65 -14.12
C PRO A 373 3.86 -4.96 -13.38
N LEU A 374 3.20 -6.04 -13.79
CA LEU A 374 3.39 -7.37 -13.21
C LEU A 374 4.86 -7.84 -13.24
N LEU A 375 5.60 -7.43 -14.25
CA LEU A 375 7.01 -7.78 -14.43
C LEU A 375 7.97 -7.00 -13.53
N TRP A 376 7.50 -5.99 -12.78
CA TRP A 376 8.30 -5.24 -11.82
C TRP A 376 8.44 -6.03 -10.52
N THR A 377 9.52 -6.81 -10.41
CA THR A 377 9.74 -7.75 -9.31
C THR A 377 10.18 -7.06 -8.02
N THR A 378 10.17 -7.79 -6.91
CA THR A 378 10.74 -7.33 -5.63
C THR A 378 12.22 -6.98 -5.75
N ALA A 379 12.99 -7.73 -6.58
CA ALA A 379 14.40 -7.44 -6.82
C ALA A 379 14.59 -6.12 -7.58
N ASP A 380 13.74 -5.82 -8.56
CA ASP A 380 13.77 -4.58 -9.32
C ASP A 380 13.44 -3.39 -8.42
N ARG A 381 12.36 -3.52 -7.63
CA ARG A 381 11.93 -2.50 -6.65
C ARG A 381 13.04 -2.20 -5.64
N THR A 382 13.65 -3.22 -5.07
CA THR A 382 14.77 -3.07 -4.12
C THR A 382 15.96 -2.36 -4.77
N ALA A 383 16.37 -2.78 -5.97
CA ALA A 383 17.50 -2.16 -6.67
C ALA A 383 17.25 -0.67 -6.96
N TYR A 384 16.00 -0.33 -7.34
CA TYR A 384 15.62 1.06 -7.61
C TYR A 384 15.52 1.88 -6.32
N GLN A 385 14.91 1.37 -5.24
CA GLN A 385 14.82 2.06 -3.95
C GLN A 385 16.19 2.31 -3.32
N ASP A 386 17.11 1.36 -3.41
CA ASP A 386 18.50 1.54 -2.96
C ASP A 386 19.20 2.67 -3.71
N ALA A 387 19.00 2.76 -5.03
CA ALA A 387 19.53 3.87 -5.82
C ALA A 387 18.87 5.20 -5.46
N LEU A 388 17.53 5.24 -5.29
CA LEU A 388 16.83 6.43 -4.80
C LEU A 388 17.40 6.91 -3.46
N SER A 389 17.64 5.99 -2.51
CA SER A 389 18.22 6.36 -1.22
C SER A 389 19.58 7.02 -1.37
N ARG A 390 20.46 6.44 -2.17
CA ARG A 390 21.80 7.02 -2.43
C ARG A 390 21.72 8.36 -3.16
N ILE A 391 20.83 8.50 -4.15
CA ILE A 391 20.65 9.75 -4.87
C ILE A 391 20.12 10.84 -3.93
N ILE A 392 19.03 10.57 -3.23
CA ILE A 392 18.29 11.57 -2.43
C ILE A 392 19.09 11.96 -1.18
N LYS A 393 19.54 10.97 -0.40
CA LYS A 393 20.15 11.19 0.92
C LYS A 393 21.65 11.44 0.82
N ASP A 394 22.38 10.63 0.04
CA ASP A 394 23.83 10.66 0.02
C ASP A 394 24.38 11.54 -1.11
N GLY A 395 23.51 11.99 -2.03
CA GLY A 395 23.90 12.84 -3.16
C GLY A 395 24.68 12.12 -4.25
N ALA A 396 24.50 10.82 -4.38
CA ALA A 396 25.07 10.06 -5.48
C ALA A 396 24.62 10.59 -6.85
N ASN A 397 25.46 10.42 -7.86
CA ASN A 397 25.14 10.86 -9.20
C ASN A 397 23.99 10.03 -9.80
N PRO A 398 22.84 10.66 -10.16
CA PRO A 398 21.66 9.96 -10.64
C PRO A 398 21.91 9.11 -11.91
N GLU A 399 22.71 9.61 -12.86
CA GLU A 399 22.98 8.87 -14.10
C GLU A 399 23.75 7.58 -13.85
N SER A 400 24.76 7.62 -12.97
CA SER A 400 25.57 6.43 -12.66
C SER A 400 24.77 5.38 -11.89
N GLU A 401 23.93 5.83 -10.95
CA GLU A 401 23.05 4.96 -10.18
C GLU A 401 22.01 4.29 -11.10
N LEU A 402 21.32 5.07 -11.93
CA LEU A 402 20.31 4.56 -12.85
C LEU A 402 20.89 3.59 -13.88
N ARG A 403 22.10 3.85 -14.45
CA ARG A 403 22.75 2.87 -15.34
C ARG A 403 22.95 1.52 -14.64
N THR A 404 23.24 1.53 -13.36
CA THR A 404 23.41 0.28 -12.58
C THR A 404 22.06 -0.41 -12.35
N VAL A 405 21.00 0.36 -12.04
CA VAL A 405 19.64 -0.18 -11.88
C VAL A 405 19.13 -0.77 -13.19
N VAL A 406 19.26 -0.05 -14.32
CA VAL A 406 18.85 -0.51 -15.64
C VAL A 406 19.45 -1.87 -15.99
N ARG A 407 20.77 -2.06 -15.75
CA ARG A 407 21.42 -3.37 -15.98
C ARG A 407 20.82 -4.48 -15.12
N LYS A 408 20.56 -4.20 -13.82
CA LYS A 408 19.97 -5.19 -12.90
C LYS A 408 18.54 -5.55 -13.33
N VAL A 409 17.73 -4.54 -13.61
CA VAL A 409 16.33 -4.70 -14.06
C VAL A 409 16.28 -5.49 -15.36
N ASN A 410 17.10 -5.16 -16.36
CA ASN A 410 17.12 -5.90 -17.62
C ASN A 410 17.54 -7.38 -17.44
N ALA A 411 18.48 -7.65 -16.53
CA ALA A 411 18.87 -9.02 -16.21
C ALA A 411 17.73 -9.79 -15.53
N GLU A 412 17.03 -9.16 -14.59
CA GLU A 412 15.90 -9.75 -13.87
C GLU A 412 14.71 -10.01 -14.81
N LEU A 413 14.35 -9.05 -15.65
CA LEU A 413 13.30 -9.19 -16.67
C LEU A 413 13.56 -10.35 -17.62
N GLN A 414 14.82 -10.54 -18.03
CA GLN A 414 15.21 -11.71 -18.84
C GLN A 414 15.06 -13.03 -18.06
N ARG A 415 15.37 -13.02 -16.77
CA ARG A 415 15.25 -14.20 -15.89
C ARG A 415 13.78 -14.62 -15.69
N VAL A 416 12.89 -13.67 -15.39
CA VAL A 416 11.48 -13.98 -15.11
C VAL A 416 10.69 -14.39 -16.35
N ARG A 417 11.09 -13.92 -17.53
CA ARG A 417 10.45 -14.29 -18.81
C ARG A 417 10.80 -15.68 -19.30
N LYS A 418 11.92 -16.25 -18.84
CA LYS A 418 12.34 -17.61 -19.19
C LYS A 418 11.64 -18.69 -18.37
N LYS A 419 10.91 -18.30 -17.33
CA LYS A 419 10.10 -19.18 -16.50
C LYS A 419 8.63 -19.17 -16.92
#